data_d9d08ab5adaeaa4cb2c309fe3944ef7d
#
_entry.id   d9d08ab5adaeaa4cb2c309fe3944ef7d
#
_cell.length_a   1.000
_cell.length_b   1.000
_cell.length_c   1.000
_cell.angle_alpha   90.00
_cell.angle_beta   90.00
_cell.angle_gamma   90.00
#
_symmetry.space_group_name_H-M   'P 1'
#
loop_
_entity.id
_entity.type
_entity.pdbx_description
1 polymer ?
#
loop_
_entity_poly.entity_id
_entity_poly.type
_entity_poly.pdbx_seq_one_letter_code
_entity_poly.pdbx_strand_id
1 'polypeptide(L)'
;ANSRKDVDEIKKIEQVCKENGIEITGSVFLRTAAEIKEIVEVCKENGIEVTGSVFLKTAEEIKEIVEVCKENGIEATGSVFLRTAAEIKEIVEVCKENGIEVTGSVFKRTAAEIKEIVEVCKENGIEVTGSVFYRTAAEIKEIVEVCKENGIEVTGSVFLRTAVEIKEIVEVCKENGIEVTGSVFN
;
A
#
# COMPACT_ATOMS: atom_id res chain seq x y z
N ALA A 1 26.86 -5.58 19.57
CA ALA A 1 26.72 -6.66 18.62
C ALA A 1 26.84 -6.15 17.19
N ASN A 2 27.53 -6.90 16.42
CA ASN A 2 27.72 -6.56 15.04
C ASN A 2 26.49 -6.95 14.23
N SER A 3 25.82 -5.98 13.64
CA SER A 3 24.65 -6.24 12.82
C SER A 3 25.01 -6.69 11.40
N ARG A 4 26.30 -6.63 11.06
CA ARG A 4 26.77 -7.02 9.74
C ARG A 4 26.75 -8.55 9.60
N LYS A 5 26.13 -9.04 8.55
CA LYS A 5 26.15 -10.46 8.24
C LYS A 5 27.55 -10.81 7.74
N ASP A 6 28.05 -11.95 8.12
CA ASP A 6 29.34 -12.38 7.62
C ASP A 6 29.24 -12.85 6.15
N VAL A 7 30.38 -13.01 5.53
CA VAL A 7 30.46 -13.36 4.12
C VAL A 7 29.80 -14.72 3.83
N ASP A 8 29.94 -15.66 4.75
CA ASP A 8 29.37 -16.99 4.57
C ASP A 8 27.85 -16.95 4.56
N GLU A 9 27.25 -16.17 5.47
CA GLU A 9 25.80 -16.03 5.52
C GLU A 9 25.27 -15.33 4.25
N ILE A 10 25.97 -14.32 3.78
CA ILE A 10 25.60 -13.64 2.54
C ILE A 10 25.60 -14.60 1.37
N LYS A 11 26.63 -15.45 1.28
CA LYS A 11 26.71 -16.45 0.22
C LYS A 11 25.56 -17.46 0.29
N LYS A 12 25.19 -17.87 1.49
CA LYS A 12 24.06 -18.78 1.70
C LYS A 12 22.76 -18.15 1.26
N ILE A 13 22.56 -16.86 1.58
CA ILE A 13 21.38 -16.12 1.17
C ILE A 13 21.30 -16.03 -0.36
N GLU A 14 22.40 -15.67 -1.00
CA GLU A 14 22.47 -15.60 -2.45
C GLU A 14 22.14 -16.95 -3.09
N GLN A 15 22.67 -18.03 -2.50
CA GLN A 15 22.44 -19.38 -3.00
C GLN A 15 20.95 -19.77 -2.91
N VAL A 16 20.34 -19.51 -1.76
CA VAL A 16 18.90 -19.80 -1.57
C VAL A 16 18.05 -19.02 -2.54
N CYS A 17 18.34 -17.75 -2.74
CA CYS A 17 17.60 -16.90 -3.70
C CYS A 17 17.76 -17.44 -5.12
N LYS A 18 18.96 -17.78 -5.50
CA LYS A 18 19.24 -18.30 -6.84
C LYS A 18 18.52 -19.62 -7.11
N GLU A 19 18.53 -20.52 -6.13
CA GLU A 19 17.86 -21.82 -6.23
C GLU A 19 16.35 -21.70 -6.36
N ASN A 20 15.79 -20.64 -5.82
CA ASN A 20 14.34 -20.43 -5.82
C ASN A 20 13.87 -19.35 -6.81
N GLY A 21 14.77 -18.85 -7.64
CA GLY A 21 14.42 -17.84 -8.63
C GLY A 21 13.96 -16.52 -8.01
N ILE A 22 14.51 -16.17 -6.85
CA ILE A 22 14.15 -14.95 -6.13
C ILE A 22 15.13 -13.84 -6.49
N GLU A 23 14.59 -12.68 -6.85
CA GLU A 23 15.40 -11.51 -7.08
C GLU A 23 16.03 -11.05 -5.77
N ILE A 24 17.34 -10.84 -5.78
CA ILE A 24 18.05 -10.38 -4.60
C ILE A 24 17.85 -8.88 -4.42
N THR A 25 17.06 -8.53 -3.41
CA THR A 25 16.81 -7.14 -3.05
C THR A 25 17.28 -6.94 -1.62
N GLY A 26 17.31 -5.68 -1.16
CA GLY A 26 17.74 -5.37 0.20
C GLY A 26 16.95 -6.12 1.27
N SER A 27 15.68 -6.38 1.03
CA SER A 27 14.81 -7.01 2.04
C SER A 27 15.18 -8.44 2.38
N VAL A 28 15.77 -9.21 1.46
CA VAL A 28 16.17 -10.59 1.76
C VAL A 28 17.26 -10.61 2.85
N PHE A 29 18.06 -9.54 2.93
CA PHE A 29 19.13 -9.46 3.93
C PHE A 29 18.63 -9.13 5.34
N LEU A 30 17.34 -8.93 5.50
CA LEU A 30 16.72 -8.81 6.82
C LEU A 30 16.57 -10.18 7.49
N ARG A 31 16.77 -11.25 6.71
CA ARG A 31 16.55 -12.62 7.17
C ARG A 31 17.81 -13.47 6.98
N THR A 32 17.87 -14.56 7.72
CA THR A 32 18.92 -15.56 7.53
C THR A 32 18.53 -16.47 6.36
N ALA A 33 19.48 -17.21 5.83
CA ALA A 33 19.18 -18.17 4.76
C ALA A 33 18.14 -19.19 5.20
N ALA A 34 18.21 -19.66 6.44
CA ALA A 34 17.23 -20.60 6.99
C ALA A 34 15.83 -20.01 7.03
N GLU A 35 15.71 -18.75 7.48
CA GLU A 35 14.43 -18.04 7.51
C GLU A 35 13.85 -17.85 6.12
N ILE A 36 14.71 -17.51 5.14
CA ILE A 36 14.28 -17.34 3.76
C ILE A 36 13.69 -18.64 3.21
N LYS A 37 14.33 -19.79 3.50
CA LYS A 37 13.79 -21.09 3.08
C LYS A 37 12.39 -21.33 3.63
N GLU A 38 12.21 -21.04 4.91
CA GLU A 38 10.90 -21.21 5.57
C GLU A 38 9.85 -20.30 4.95
N ILE A 39 10.22 -19.04 4.69
CA ILE A 39 9.32 -18.06 4.08
C ILE A 39 8.91 -18.50 2.68
N VAL A 40 9.87 -18.92 1.88
CA VAL A 40 9.60 -19.39 0.50
C VAL A 40 8.67 -20.60 0.52
N GLU A 41 8.90 -21.53 1.45
CA GLU A 41 8.06 -22.72 1.59
C GLU A 41 6.61 -22.35 1.90
N VAL A 42 6.40 -21.46 2.87
CA VAL A 42 5.06 -20.99 3.24
C VAL A 42 4.38 -20.32 2.04
N CYS A 43 5.12 -19.49 1.31
CA CYS A 43 4.57 -18.82 0.14
C CYS A 43 4.13 -19.83 -0.93
N LYS A 44 4.97 -20.82 -1.22
CA LYS A 44 4.67 -21.84 -2.20
C LYS A 44 3.44 -22.67 -1.80
N GLU A 45 3.35 -23.06 -0.54
CA GLU A 45 2.24 -23.85 -0.02
C GLU A 45 0.90 -23.12 -0.14
N ASN A 46 0.96 -21.79 -0.10
CA ASN A 46 -0.24 -20.95 -0.12
C ASN A 46 -0.48 -20.21 -1.44
N GLY A 47 0.32 -20.52 -2.46
CA GLY A 47 0.18 -19.87 -3.76
C GLY A 47 0.47 -18.38 -3.77
N ILE A 48 1.36 -17.94 -2.89
CA ILE A 48 1.74 -16.54 -2.76
C ILE A 48 3.01 -16.29 -3.56
N GLU A 49 2.99 -15.22 -4.36
CA GLU A 49 4.18 -14.81 -5.08
C GLU A 49 5.22 -14.29 -4.10
N VAL A 50 6.45 -14.75 -4.24
CA VAL A 50 7.54 -14.32 -3.37
C VAL A 50 8.08 -12.98 -3.85
N THR A 51 7.65 -11.92 -3.18
CA THR A 51 8.11 -10.56 -3.46
C THR A 51 8.91 -10.06 -2.26
N GLY A 52 9.57 -8.91 -2.40
CA GLY A 52 10.37 -8.35 -1.31
C GLY A 52 9.61 -8.15 -0.01
N SER A 53 8.33 -7.85 -0.09
CA SER A 53 7.52 -7.54 1.10
C SER A 53 7.33 -8.74 2.05
N VAL A 54 7.37 -9.98 1.54
CA VAL A 54 7.21 -11.14 2.42
C VAL A 54 8.37 -11.27 3.40
N PHE A 55 9.54 -10.75 3.03
CA PHE A 55 10.72 -10.82 3.90
C PHE A 55 10.68 -9.83 5.08
N LEU A 56 9.67 -8.96 5.11
CA LEU A 56 9.42 -8.09 6.26
C LEU A 56 8.79 -8.89 7.41
N LYS A 57 8.33 -10.10 7.13
CA LYS A 57 7.61 -10.96 8.07
C LYS A 57 8.34 -12.28 8.27
N THR A 58 8.08 -12.92 9.41
CA THR A 58 8.56 -14.28 9.65
C THR A 58 7.59 -15.25 8.95
N ALA A 59 8.00 -16.50 8.78
CA ALA A 59 7.12 -17.52 8.20
C ALA A 59 5.84 -17.66 9.03
N GLU A 60 5.94 -17.57 10.35
CA GLU A 60 4.80 -17.68 11.25
C GLU A 60 3.81 -16.53 11.04
N GLU A 61 4.33 -15.32 10.95
CA GLU A 61 3.51 -14.12 10.69
C GLU A 61 2.82 -14.22 9.34
N ILE A 62 3.51 -14.74 8.33
CA ILE A 62 2.92 -14.93 7.00
C ILE A 62 1.74 -15.89 7.07
N LYS A 63 1.87 -16.99 7.82
CA LYS A 63 0.79 -17.96 8.00
C LYS A 63 -0.45 -17.29 8.61
N GLU A 64 -0.26 -16.47 9.62
CA GLU A 64 -1.36 -15.75 10.27
C GLU A 64 -2.02 -14.78 9.32
N ILE A 65 -1.23 -14.04 8.54
CA ILE A 65 -1.74 -13.09 7.56
C ILE A 65 -2.54 -13.81 6.46
N VAL A 66 -2.01 -14.91 5.96
CA VAL A 66 -2.68 -15.72 4.92
C VAL A 66 -4.03 -16.22 5.43
N GLU A 67 -4.08 -16.68 6.67
CA GLU A 67 -5.31 -17.18 7.27
C GLU A 67 -6.38 -16.08 7.33
N VAL A 68 -6.01 -14.90 7.81
CA VAL A 68 -6.93 -13.75 7.86
C VAL A 68 -7.42 -13.37 6.46
N CYS A 69 -6.53 -13.37 5.49
CA CYS A 69 -6.90 -13.05 4.11
C CYS A 69 -7.90 -14.06 3.56
N LYS A 70 -7.67 -15.36 3.79
CA LYS A 70 -8.59 -16.41 3.34
C LYS A 70 -9.96 -16.28 3.99
N GLU A 71 -10.00 -16.02 5.27
CA GLU A 71 -11.25 -15.86 6.02
C GLU A 71 -12.09 -14.71 5.50
N ASN A 72 -11.45 -13.70 4.93
CA ASN A 72 -12.13 -12.48 4.48
C ASN A 72 -12.19 -12.34 2.95
N GLY A 73 -11.79 -13.38 2.23
CA GLY A 73 -11.81 -13.35 0.77
C GLY A 73 -10.88 -12.32 0.15
N ILE A 74 -9.77 -12.04 0.82
CA ILE A 74 -8.78 -11.06 0.38
C ILE A 74 -7.60 -11.79 -0.25
N GLU A 75 -7.13 -11.30 -1.38
CA GLU A 75 -5.94 -11.84 -2.00
C GLU A 75 -4.71 -11.42 -1.18
N ALA A 76 -3.87 -12.38 -0.82
CA ALA A 76 -2.65 -12.13 -0.06
C ALA A 76 -1.54 -11.64 -1.00
N THR A 77 -1.50 -10.33 -1.21
CA THR A 77 -0.51 -9.68 -2.08
C THR A 77 0.40 -8.77 -1.25
N GLY A 78 1.38 -8.17 -1.93
CA GLY A 78 2.43 -7.39 -1.28
C GLY A 78 2.00 -6.43 -0.18
N SER A 79 0.92 -5.68 -0.39
CA SER A 79 0.52 -4.63 0.56
C SER A 79 0.01 -5.16 1.91
N VAL A 80 -0.58 -6.37 1.94
CA VAL A 80 -1.04 -6.92 3.21
C VAL A 80 0.14 -7.21 4.14
N PHE A 81 1.33 -7.46 3.57
CA PHE A 81 2.51 -7.75 4.36
C PHE A 81 3.13 -6.52 5.02
N LEU A 82 2.56 -5.34 4.79
CA LEU A 82 2.92 -4.12 5.51
C LEU A 82 2.24 -4.09 6.89
N ARG A 83 1.28 -4.98 7.11
CA ARG A 83 0.45 -5.00 8.32
C ARG A 83 0.56 -6.35 9.05
N THR A 84 0.18 -6.33 10.32
CA THR A 84 0.06 -7.57 11.10
C THR A 84 -1.32 -8.16 10.82
N ALA A 85 -1.52 -9.42 11.17
CA ALA A 85 -2.82 -10.08 11.04
C ALA A 85 -3.91 -9.30 11.80
N ALA A 86 -3.58 -8.82 13.00
CA ALA A 86 -4.51 -8.04 13.82
C ALA A 86 -4.90 -6.73 13.14
N GLU A 87 -3.93 -6.02 12.58
CA GLU A 87 -4.19 -4.78 11.85
C GLU A 87 -5.06 -5.02 10.63
N ILE A 88 -4.81 -6.11 9.91
CA ILE A 88 -5.61 -6.46 8.73
C ILE A 88 -7.08 -6.66 9.13
N LYS A 89 -7.34 -7.37 10.23
CA LYS A 89 -8.71 -7.58 10.73
C LYS A 89 -9.40 -6.25 11.00
N GLU A 90 -8.72 -5.32 11.66
CA GLU A 90 -9.28 -4.00 11.96
C GLU A 90 -9.58 -3.22 10.69
N ILE A 91 -8.66 -3.25 9.74
CA ILE A 91 -8.84 -2.54 8.46
C ILE A 91 -10.03 -3.10 7.69
N VAL A 92 -10.14 -4.42 7.60
CA VAL A 92 -11.26 -5.08 6.91
C VAL A 92 -12.59 -4.71 7.57
N GLU A 93 -12.63 -4.69 8.90
CA GLU A 93 -13.84 -4.33 9.64
C GLU A 93 -14.28 -2.91 9.32
N VAL A 94 -13.36 -1.95 9.35
CA VAL A 94 -13.66 -0.55 9.00
C VAL A 94 -14.17 -0.44 7.57
N CYS A 95 -13.57 -1.15 6.64
CA CYS A 95 -14.00 -1.13 5.25
C CYS A 95 -15.43 -1.68 5.11
N LYS A 96 -15.73 -2.80 5.76
CA LYS A 96 -17.07 -3.40 5.73
C LYS A 96 -18.11 -2.46 6.32
N GLU A 97 -17.81 -1.84 7.44
CA GLU A 97 -18.73 -0.92 8.11
C GLU A 97 -19.07 0.30 7.24
N ASN A 98 -18.17 0.68 6.37
CA ASN A 98 -18.31 1.87 5.53
C ASN A 98 -18.61 1.55 4.06
N GLY A 99 -18.85 0.30 3.73
CA GLY A 99 -19.15 -0.11 2.36
C GLY A 99 -17.99 0.11 1.40
N ILE A 100 -16.76 0.03 1.90
CA ILE A 100 -15.56 0.24 1.08
C ILE A 100 -15.04 -1.12 0.60
N GLU A 101 -14.74 -1.19 -0.69
CA GLU A 101 -14.13 -2.38 -1.25
C GLU A 101 -12.70 -2.52 -0.70
N VAL A 102 -12.35 -3.71 -0.21
CA VAL A 102 -11.03 -3.97 0.34
C VAL A 102 -10.06 -4.25 -0.80
N THR A 103 -9.28 -3.23 -1.15
CA THR A 103 -8.23 -3.32 -2.16
C THR A 103 -6.88 -3.15 -1.49
N GLY A 104 -5.79 -3.40 -2.24
CA GLY A 104 -4.45 -3.29 -1.69
C GLY A 104 -4.13 -1.93 -1.08
N SER A 105 -4.71 -0.87 -1.62
CA SER A 105 -4.41 0.50 -1.17
C SER A 105 -4.83 0.78 0.27
N VAL A 106 -5.87 0.12 0.78
CA VAL A 106 -6.32 0.35 2.17
C VAL A 106 -5.26 -0.07 3.17
N PHE A 107 -4.41 -1.05 2.81
CA PHE A 107 -3.38 -1.55 3.71
C PHE A 107 -2.19 -0.60 3.87
N LYS A 108 -2.18 0.49 3.14
CA LYS A 108 -1.18 1.56 3.31
C LYS A 108 -1.54 2.44 4.50
N ARG A 109 -2.76 2.31 5.01
CA ARG A 109 -3.27 3.12 6.13
C ARG A 109 -3.67 2.24 7.30
N THR A 110 -3.67 2.82 8.49
CA THR A 110 -4.18 2.15 9.68
C THR A 110 -5.71 2.27 9.66
N ALA A 111 -6.39 1.46 10.46
CA ALA A 111 -7.84 1.54 10.59
C ALA A 111 -8.29 2.94 11.02
N ALA A 112 -7.56 3.56 11.94
CA ALA A 112 -7.86 4.92 12.42
C ALA A 112 -7.74 5.95 11.29
N GLU A 113 -6.68 5.86 10.48
CA GLU A 113 -6.48 6.75 9.35
C GLU A 113 -7.59 6.57 8.31
N ILE A 114 -8.00 5.34 8.05
CA ILE A 114 -9.09 5.06 7.11
C ILE A 114 -10.38 5.73 7.58
N LYS A 115 -10.70 5.65 8.86
CA LYS A 115 -11.88 6.31 9.42
C LYS A 115 -11.86 7.81 9.16
N GLU A 116 -10.72 8.45 9.40
CA GLU A 116 -10.56 9.89 9.17
C GLU A 116 -10.73 10.24 7.70
N ILE A 117 -10.13 9.44 6.81
CA ILE A 117 -10.23 9.64 5.37
C ILE A 117 -11.68 9.51 4.89
N VAL A 118 -12.37 8.48 5.34
CA VAL A 118 -13.77 8.26 4.99
C VAL A 118 -14.64 9.43 5.44
N GLU A 119 -14.41 9.94 6.65
CA GLU A 119 -15.16 11.07 7.20
C GLU A 119 -14.98 12.31 6.32
N VAL A 120 -13.74 12.63 5.96
CA VAL A 120 -13.46 13.78 5.08
C VAL A 120 -14.13 13.61 3.72
N CYS A 121 -14.09 12.42 3.16
CA CYS A 121 -14.73 12.15 1.87
C CYS A 121 -16.25 12.36 1.96
N LYS A 122 -16.87 11.83 3.01
CA LYS A 122 -18.33 11.99 3.22
C LYS A 122 -18.73 13.45 3.38
N GLU A 123 -17.96 14.20 4.15
CA GLU A 123 -18.23 15.63 4.39
C GLU A 123 -18.15 16.45 3.10
N ASN A 124 -17.37 16.01 2.15
CA ASN A 124 -17.15 16.73 0.90
C ASN A 124 -17.83 16.10 -0.32
N GLY A 125 -18.66 15.09 -0.10
CA GLY A 125 -19.36 14.42 -1.18
C GLY A 125 -18.44 13.69 -2.17
N ILE A 126 -17.31 13.20 -1.67
CA ILE A 126 -16.31 12.50 -2.50
C ILE A 126 -16.53 11.00 -2.38
N GLU A 127 -16.55 10.32 -3.52
CA GLU A 127 -16.61 8.87 -3.53
C GLU A 127 -15.29 8.30 -2.99
N VAL A 128 -15.39 7.35 -2.07
CA VAL A 128 -14.22 6.71 -1.48
C VAL A 128 -13.71 5.63 -2.43
N THR A 129 -12.67 5.97 -3.17
CA THR A 129 -12.00 5.04 -4.10
C THR A 129 -10.60 4.76 -3.59
N GLY A 130 -9.92 3.80 -4.20
CA GLY A 130 -8.58 3.42 -3.77
C GLY A 130 -7.57 4.56 -3.72
N SER A 131 -7.70 5.52 -4.61
CA SER A 131 -6.74 6.63 -4.70
C SER A 131 -6.72 7.56 -3.49
N VAL A 132 -7.84 7.67 -2.76
CA VAL A 132 -7.85 8.55 -1.56
C VAL A 132 -6.89 8.04 -0.49
N PHE A 133 -6.62 6.72 -0.48
CA PHE A 133 -5.74 6.13 0.53
C PHE A 133 -4.25 6.42 0.30
N TYR A 134 -3.90 7.07 -0.80
CA TYR A 134 -2.53 7.55 -1.01
C TYR A 134 -2.27 8.84 -0.23
N ARG A 135 -3.33 9.46 0.31
CA ARG A 135 -3.23 10.74 1.01
C ARG A 135 -3.75 10.63 2.44
N THR A 136 -3.27 11.51 3.30
CA THR A 136 -3.81 11.62 4.65
C THR A 136 -5.11 12.43 4.58
N ALA A 137 -5.91 12.38 5.63
CA ALA A 137 -7.14 13.17 5.70
C ALA A 137 -6.84 14.67 5.55
N ALA A 138 -5.77 15.15 6.16
CA ALA A 138 -5.36 16.55 6.08
C ALA A 138 -5.00 16.94 4.63
N GLU A 139 -4.25 16.08 3.95
CA GLU A 139 -3.89 16.30 2.54
C GLU A 139 -5.13 16.33 1.64
N ILE A 140 -6.08 15.44 1.89
CA ILE A 140 -7.34 15.40 1.13
C ILE A 140 -8.09 16.71 1.28
N LYS A 141 -8.18 17.26 2.49
CA LYS A 141 -8.83 18.55 2.73
C LYS A 141 -8.20 19.66 1.89
N GLU A 142 -6.86 19.70 1.87
CA GLU A 142 -6.14 20.70 1.09
C GLU A 142 -6.40 20.55 -0.40
N ILE A 143 -6.39 19.32 -0.89
CA ILE A 143 -6.64 19.02 -2.30
C ILE A 143 -8.05 19.44 -2.70
N VAL A 144 -9.04 19.10 -1.89
CA VAL A 144 -10.43 19.46 -2.14
C VAL A 144 -10.61 20.98 -2.19
N GLU A 145 -9.96 21.69 -1.27
CA GLU A 145 -10.02 23.15 -1.23
C GLU A 145 -9.46 23.76 -2.51
N VAL A 146 -8.30 23.30 -2.96
CA VAL A 146 -7.70 23.79 -4.22
C VAL A 146 -8.61 23.50 -5.41
N CYS A 147 -9.20 22.33 -5.46
CA CYS A 147 -10.13 21.96 -6.54
C CYS A 147 -11.34 22.88 -6.55
N LYS A 148 -11.94 23.14 -5.39
CA LYS A 148 -13.10 24.03 -5.28
C LYS A 148 -12.78 25.45 -5.71
N GLU A 149 -11.63 25.97 -5.28
CA GLU A 149 -11.20 27.32 -5.65
C GLU A 149 -10.99 27.49 -7.15
N ASN A 150 -10.65 26.42 -7.84
CA ASN A 150 -10.35 26.47 -9.26
C ASN A 150 -11.43 25.85 -10.15
N GLY A 151 -12.58 25.52 -9.57
CA GLY A 151 -13.69 24.92 -10.32
C GLY A 151 -13.36 23.56 -10.92
N ILE A 152 -12.50 22.79 -10.26
CA ILE A 152 -12.08 21.47 -10.74
C ILE A 152 -12.93 20.41 -10.06
N GLU A 153 -13.43 19.46 -10.85
CA GLU A 153 -14.15 18.31 -10.30
C GLU A 153 -13.16 17.42 -9.54
N VAL A 154 -13.53 17.03 -8.33
CA VAL A 154 -12.71 16.17 -7.49
C VAL A 154 -12.90 14.71 -7.94
N THR A 155 -11.94 14.22 -8.71
CA THR A 155 -11.93 12.84 -9.20
C THR A 155 -10.74 12.12 -8.60
N GLY A 156 -10.67 10.81 -8.79
CA GLY A 156 -9.58 10.01 -8.23
C GLY A 156 -8.18 10.49 -8.61
N SER A 157 -8.02 11.02 -9.81
CA SER A 157 -6.72 11.43 -10.31
C SER A 157 -6.08 12.59 -9.54
N VAL A 158 -6.87 13.46 -8.92
CA VAL A 158 -6.31 14.59 -8.16
C VAL A 158 -5.54 14.09 -6.94
N PHE A 159 -5.90 12.91 -6.42
CA PHE A 159 -5.24 12.36 -5.24
C PHE A 159 -3.85 11.76 -5.54
N LEU A 160 -3.47 11.74 -6.81
CA LEU A 160 -2.13 11.32 -7.22
C LEU A 160 -1.12 12.48 -7.05
N ARG A 161 -1.64 13.68 -6.80
CA ARG A 161 -0.84 14.90 -6.67
C ARG A 161 -1.04 15.57 -5.31
N THR A 162 -0.09 16.39 -4.92
CA THR A 162 -0.23 17.24 -3.73
C THR A 162 -1.03 18.49 -4.13
N ALA A 163 -1.56 19.20 -3.14
CA ALA A 163 -2.28 20.44 -3.39
C ALA A 163 -1.39 21.47 -4.11
N VAL A 164 -0.11 21.52 -3.75
CA VAL A 164 0.86 22.44 -4.39
C VAL A 164 1.04 22.08 -5.87
N GLU A 165 1.20 20.79 -6.15
CA GLU A 165 1.34 20.32 -7.53
C GLU A 165 0.10 20.63 -8.37
N ILE A 166 -1.08 20.46 -7.78
CA ILE A 166 -2.34 20.75 -8.47
C ILE A 166 -2.41 22.24 -8.84
N LYS A 167 -2.05 23.13 -7.93
CA LYS A 167 -2.02 24.58 -8.19
C LYS A 167 -1.10 24.89 -9.37
N GLU A 168 0.08 24.32 -9.38
CA GLU A 168 1.06 24.51 -10.45
C GLU A 168 0.53 24.00 -11.80
N ILE A 169 -0.06 22.83 -11.82
CA ILE A 169 -0.62 22.24 -13.03
C ILE A 169 -1.75 23.10 -13.57
N VAL A 170 -2.65 23.56 -12.70
CA VAL A 170 -3.78 24.39 -13.09
C VAL A 170 -3.28 25.71 -13.68
N GLU A 171 -2.28 26.32 -13.08
CA GLU A 171 -1.70 27.57 -13.57
C GLU A 171 -1.12 27.41 -14.97
N VAL A 172 -0.37 26.35 -15.21
CA VAL A 172 0.18 26.06 -16.54
C VAL A 172 -0.93 25.81 -17.55
N CYS A 173 -1.97 25.09 -17.17
CA CYS A 173 -3.11 24.86 -18.06
C CYS A 173 -3.80 26.17 -18.45
N LYS A 174 -4.04 27.05 -17.50
CA LYS A 174 -4.68 28.35 -17.73
C LYS A 174 -3.84 29.22 -18.65
N GLU A 175 -2.53 29.27 -18.41
CA GLU A 175 -1.61 30.06 -19.23
C GLU A 175 -1.58 29.61 -20.70
N ASN A 176 -1.83 28.33 -20.94
CA ASN A 176 -1.73 27.73 -22.27
C ASN A 176 -3.12 27.41 -22.90
N GLY A 177 -4.19 27.85 -22.27
CA GLY A 177 -5.53 27.60 -22.78
C GLY A 177 -5.92 26.11 -22.80
N ILE A 178 -5.35 25.33 -21.91
CA ILE A 178 -5.63 23.90 -21.81
C ILE A 178 -6.75 23.69 -20.81
N GLU A 179 -7.75 22.90 -21.20
CA GLU A 179 -8.84 22.55 -20.29
C GLU A 179 -8.31 21.63 -19.18
N VAL A 180 -8.68 21.94 -17.93
CA VAL A 180 -8.27 21.15 -16.78
C VAL A 180 -9.21 19.96 -16.62
N THR A 181 -8.75 18.79 -17.05
CA THR A 181 -9.48 17.52 -16.90
C THR A 181 -8.67 16.60 -16.01
N GLY A 182 -9.28 15.48 -15.60
CA GLY A 182 -8.59 14.51 -14.75
C GLY A 182 -7.26 14.01 -15.32
N SER A 183 -7.16 13.93 -16.63
CA SER A 183 -5.96 13.40 -17.29
C SER A 183 -4.71 14.25 -17.06
N VAL A 184 -4.85 15.55 -16.77
CA VAL A 184 -3.67 16.40 -16.54
C VAL A 184 -2.97 16.07 -15.22
N PHE A 185 -3.65 15.34 -14.34
CA PHE A 185 -3.07 14.95 -13.03
C PHE A 185 -2.40 13.58 -13.04
N ASN A 186 -2.49 12.84 -14.11
CA ASN A 186 -1.89 11.52 -14.25
C ASN A 186 -0.36 11.59 -14.42
#